data_6ef87d5cb25482befd540ca85a5bedb1
#
_entry.id   6ef87d5cb25482befd540ca85a5bedb1
#
_cell.length_a   1.000
_cell.length_b   1.000
_cell.length_c   1.000
_cell.angle_alpha   90.00
_cell.angle_beta   90.00
_cell.angle_gamma   90.00
#
_symmetry.space_group_name_H-M   'P 1'
#
loop_
_entity.id
_entity.type
_entity.pdbx_description
1 polymer ?
#
loop_
_entity_poly.entity_id
_entity_poly.type
_entity_poly.pdbx_seq_one_letter_code
_entity_poly.pdbx_strand_id
1 'polypeptide(L)'
;MRRRTLPALLLPLVLLLAACGGASSASTAGSTDGKGDVTLDVGDQKGGYEAILRASGELDDLGYRITWSTFTSGPPLLEAVNAGAVDIGGVGNTPPVFAAGSDSKIVVVGAGHGSSAGEAVVVPKDSPLKTPSQLKGKSIAVAQGSSAHFQLVASLKAAGLTVSDVRLKYLQPADALAAFSRGKVDAWSIWDPYTSQVLRGGNARVLTTGEGLVNGLSFQVASPAALKDAWKSEAIDDLLDRLRRAQDWVFKHPEAWAKVWAKETGLPYDVALDAVKRSYGTRVPVAVDAAAIASEQQIADTFADLKLIPRRFVFTDYVDTRFNRDLPASTAAPRSYGKASS
;
A
#
# COMPACT_ATOMS: atom_id res chain seq x y z
N MET A 1 -30.90 -59.60 -17.10
CA MET A 1 -31.75 -60.54 -16.34
C MET A 1 -31.42 -60.46 -14.86
N ARG A 2 -32.48 -60.47 -14.07
CA ARG A 2 -32.63 -60.56 -12.58
C ARG A 2 -32.49 -59.25 -11.78
N ARG A 3 -33.69 -58.67 -11.63
CA ARG A 3 -34.13 -57.86 -10.50
C ARG A 3 -34.08 -58.67 -9.19
N ARG A 4 -33.74 -58.01 -8.05
CA ARG A 4 -34.20 -58.44 -6.72
C ARG A 4 -34.58 -57.21 -5.91
N THR A 5 -35.79 -57.25 -5.43
CA THR A 5 -36.61 -56.36 -4.68
C THR A 5 -36.40 -56.49 -3.17
N LEU A 6 -36.50 -55.41 -2.42
CA LEU A 6 -36.95 -55.05 -1.05
C LEU A 6 -37.26 -56.20 -0.06
N PRO A 7 -37.21 -55.93 1.30
CA PRO A 7 -38.32 -55.18 1.87
C PRO A 7 -37.97 -54.15 2.98
N ALA A 8 -38.96 -53.26 3.15
CA ALA A 8 -39.11 -52.29 4.22
C ALA A 8 -39.42 -52.99 5.58
N LEU A 9 -38.91 -52.43 6.69
CA LEU A 9 -39.40 -52.71 8.06
C LEU A 9 -39.73 -51.41 8.73
N LEU A 10 -41.05 -51.23 8.95
CA LEU A 10 -41.70 -50.27 9.86
C LEU A 10 -41.67 -50.85 11.28
N LEU A 11 -41.32 -50.06 12.29
CA LEU A 11 -41.71 -50.27 13.70
C LEU A 11 -41.86 -48.94 14.44
N PRO A 12 -42.66 -48.89 15.50
CA PRO A 12 -43.51 -47.73 15.77
C PRO A 12 -43.04 -46.82 16.87
N LEU A 13 -43.68 -45.67 16.83
CA LEU A 13 -43.80 -44.55 17.77
C LEU A 13 -44.11 -44.98 19.19
N VAL A 14 -43.32 -44.55 20.19
CA VAL A 14 -43.74 -44.45 21.62
C VAL A 14 -43.53 -43.03 22.09
N LEU A 15 -44.66 -42.33 22.29
CA LEU A 15 -44.74 -41.09 23.05
C LEU A 15 -44.62 -41.39 24.55
N LEU A 16 -43.71 -40.71 25.23
CA LEU A 16 -43.77 -40.52 26.68
C LEU A 16 -43.66 -39.04 27.01
N LEU A 17 -44.80 -38.46 27.36
CA LEU A 17 -44.88 -37.17 28.05
C LEU A 17 -44.42 -37.36 29.50
N ALA A 18 -43.42 -36.60 29.92
CA ALA A 18 -43.17 -36.31 31.32
C ALA A 18 -42.96 -34.81 31.48
N ALA A 19 -43.97 -34.15 31.98
CA ALA A 19 -43.90 -32.77 32.48
C ALA A 19 -43.30 -32.81 33.88
N CYS A 20 -42.23 -32.06 34.10
CA CYS A 20 -41.88 -31.55 35.45
C CYS A 20 -41.23 -30.16 35.26
N GLY A 21 -41.87 -29.20 35.92
CA GLY A 21 -41.43 -27.84 35.99
C GLY A 21 -40.11 -27.69 36.76
N GLY A 22 -39.25 -26.83 36.26
CA GLY A 22 -38.03 -26.38 36.91
C GLY A 22 -37.76 -24.94 36.55
N ALA A 23 -37.59 -24.11 37.52
CA ALA A 23 -37.48 -22.66 37.50
C ALA A 23 -36.49 -22.20 36.42
N SER A 24 -36.94 -21.32 35.55
CA SER A 24 -36.12 -20.56 34.63
C SER A 24 -35.21 -19.60 35.40
N SER A 25 -33.98 -20.01 35.63
CA SER A 25 -32.89 -19.06 35.85
C SER A 25 -32.66 -18.36 34.51
N ALA A 26 -33.16 -17.15 34.39
CA ALA A 26 -32.75 -16.27 33.30
C ALA A 26 -31.23 -16.01 33.46
N SER A 27 -30.43 -16.81 32.79
CA SER A 27 -29.05 -16.42 32.48
C SER A 27 -29.17 -15.21 31.59
N THR A 28 -28.93 -14.04 32.14
CA THR A 28 -28.51 -12.88 31.36
C THR A 28 -27.31 -13.33 30.53
N ALA A 29 -27.59 -13.73 29.29
CA ALA A 29 -26.56 -13.77 28.26
C ALA A 29 -26.06 -12.32 28.18
N GLY A 30 -24.91 -12.06 28.80
CA GLY A 30 -24.15 -10.86 28.53
C GLY A 30 -23.96 -10.84 27.01
N SER A 31 -24.49 -9.81 26.39
CA SER A 31 -24.11 -9.48 25.03
C SER A 31 -22.58 -9.30 25.05
N THR A 32 -21.84 -10.35 24.67
CA THR A 32 -20.48 -10.16 24.21
C THR A 32 -20.62 -9.27 22.99
N ASP A 33 -20.21 -8.00 23.17
CA ASP A 33 -20.04 -7.10 22.05
C ASP A 33 -19.37 -7.90 20.94
N GLY A 34 -20.02 -8.00 19.76
CA GLY A 34 -19.55 -8.80 18.63
C GLY A 34 -18.22 -8.31 18.00
N LYS A 35 -17.55 -7.41 18.69
CA LYS A 35 -16.26 -6.81 18.32
C LYS A 35 -15.13 -7.85 18.23
N GLY A 36 -15.11 -8.85 19.12
CA GLY A 36 -14.08 -9.90 19.14
C GLY A 36 -14.16 -10.91 17.98
N ASP A 37 -15.26 -10.95 17.23
CA ASP A 37 -15.45 -11.86 16.09
C ASP A 37 -15.12 -11.21 14.74
N VAL A 38 -14.84 -9.91 14.71
CA VAL A 38 -14.46 -9.19 13.48
C VAL A 38 -13.07 -9.63 13.01
N THR A 39 -12.97 -9.96 11.75
CA THR A 39 -11.68 -10.16 11.06
C THR A 39 -11.52 -9.11 9.98
N LEU A 40 -10.42 -8.39 10.01
CA LEU A 40 -10.03 -7.40 9.01
C LEU A 40 -8.98 -8.02 8.09
N ASP A 41 -9.28 -8.10 6.79
CA ASP A 41 -8.33 -8.58 5.78
C ASP A 41 -7.48 -7.40 5.30
N VAL A 42 -6.21 -7.39 5.69
CA VAL A 42 -5.29 -6.26 5.43
C VAL A 42 -4.29 -6.61 4.35
N GLY A 43 -4.27 -5.80 3.31
CA GLY A 43 -3.27 -5.86 2.24
C GLY A 43 -2.01 -5.10 2.61
N ASP A 44 -0.86 -5.76 2.51
CA ASP A 44 0.43 -5.18 2.83
C ASP A 44 1.46 -5.41 1.71
N GLN A 45 2.54 -4.66 1.74
CA GLN A 45 3.74 -4.91 0.95
C GLN A 45 4.84 -5.41 1.88
N LYS A 46 5.72 -6.27 1.37
CA LYS A 46 6.75 -6.93 2.18
C LYS A 46 7.52 -5.95 3.07
N GLY A 47 7.48 -6.18 4.39
CA GLY A 47 8.10 -5.31 5.38
C GLY A 47 7.35 -3.98 5.58
N GLY A 48 6.04 -3.94 5.29
CA GLY A 48 5.19 -2.76 5.44
C GLY A 48 4.44 -2.69 6.78
N TYR A 49 3.11 -2.68 6.73
CA TYR A 49 2.27 -2.41 7.90
C TYR A 49 2.34 -3.47 8.99
N GLU A 50 2.31 -4.75 8.63
CA GLU A 50 2.42 -5.82 9.62
C GLU A 50 3.71 -5.69 10.43
N ALA A 51 4.84 -5.51 9.72
CA ALA A 51 6.14 -5.44 10.36
C ALA A 51 6.29 -4.21 11.28
N ILE A 52 5.79 -3.04 10.85
CA ILE A 52 5.86 -1.81 11.62
C ILE A 52 4.96 -1.87 12.88
N LEU A 53 3.74 -2.37 12.74
CA LEU A 53 2.78 -2.51 13.85
C LEU A 53 3.29 -3.52 14.89
N ARG A 54 3.86 -4.64 14.46
CA ARG A 54 4.51 -5.61 15.37
C ARG A 54 5.69 -4.98 16.10
N ALA A 55 6.57 -4.28 15.38
CA ALA A 55 7.77 -3.71 15.96
C ALA A 55 7.50 -2.59 16.96
N SER A 56 6.41 -1.84 16.76
CA SER A 56 5.99 -0.75 17.64
C SER A 56 5.10 -1.20 18.81
N GLY A 57 4.68 -2.48 18.86
CA GLY A 57 3.74 -2.99 19.87
C GLY A 57 2.27 -2.65 19.58
N GLU A 58 1.98 -2.08 18.42
CA GLU A 58 0.63 -1.61 18.06
C GLU A 58 -0.33 -2.75 17.63
N LEU A 59 0.13 -4.01 17.61
CA LEU A 59 -0.73 -5.18 17.48
C LEU A 59 -1.12 -5.82 18.81
N ASP A 60 -0.60 -5.32 19.91
CA ASP A 60 -1.00 -5.76 21.24
C ASP A 60 -2.41 -5.22 21.54
N ASP A 61 -3.20 -5.99 22.27
CA ASP A 61 -4.57 -5.62 22.74
C ASP A 61 -5.54 -5.24 21.59
N LEU A 62 -5.46 -5.93 20.45
CA LEU A 62 -6.45 -5.78 19.40
C LEU A 62 -7.81 -6.32 19.83
N GLY A 63 -8.87 -5.53 19.65
CA GLY A 63 -10.25 -5.94 19.85
C GLY A 63 -10.85 -6.74 18.68
N TYR A 64 -10.07 -7.07 17.65
CA TYR A 64 -10.45 -7.78 16.43
C TYR A 64 -9.28 -8.60 15.89
N ARG A 65 -9.51 -9.46 14.91
CA ARG A 65 -8.45 -10.24 14.25
C ARG A 65 -8.00 -9.56 12.97
N ILE A 66 -6.74 -9.76 12.58
CA ILE A 66 -6.21 -9.32 11.28
C ILE A 66 -5.68 -10.54 10.52
N THR A 67 -6.10 -10.66 9.25
CA THR A 67 -5.49 -11.54 8.26
C THR A 67 -4.63 -10.70 7.32
N TRP A 68 -3.37 -11.08 7.16
CA TRP A 68 -2.42 -10.36 6.31
C TRP A 68 -2.26 -11.02 4.94
N SER A 69 -2.29 -10.21 3.88
CA SER A 69 -1.96 -10.62 2.51
C SER A 69 -0.88 -9.73 1.94
N THR A 70 0.22 -10.33 1.45
CA THR A 70 1.38 -9.57 0.94
C THR A 70 1.36 -9.45 -0.58
N PHE A 71 1.56 -8.24 -1.08
CA PHE A 71 1.57 -7.89 -2.50
C PHE A 71 2.92 -7.33 -2.94
N THR A 72 3.25 -7.49 -4.21
CA THR A 72 4.51 -7.01 -4.80
C THR A 72 4.56 -5.51 -4.99
N SER A 73 3.39 -4.86 -5.12
CA SER A 73 3.24 -3.41 -5.33
C SER A 73 1.79 -2.98 -5.08
N GLY A 74 1.52 -1.67 -5.15
CA GLY A 74 0.19 -1.11 -4.91
C GLY A 74 -0.90 -1.55 -5.89
N PRO A 75 -0.68 -1.59 -7.21
CA PRO A 75 -1.71 -1.98 -8.17
C PRO A 75 -2.34 -3.36 -7.88
N PRO A 76 -1.61 -4.49 -7.76
CA PRO A 76 -2.22 -5.77 -7.43
C PRO A 76 -2.90 -5.79 -6.05
N LEU A 77 -2.45 -4.98 -5.09
CA LEU A 77 -3.14 -4.82 -3.81
C LEU A 77 -4.54 -4.20 -4.02
N LEU A 78 -4.65 -3.14 -4.83
CA LEU A 78 -5.95 -2.51 -5.10
C LEU A 78 -6.87 -3.36 -5.98
N GLU A 79 -6.34 -4.25 -6.82
CA GLU A 79 -7.13 -5.28 -7.49
C GLU A 79 -7.79 -6.22 -6.46
N ALA A 80 -7.06 -6.61 -5.41
CA ALA A 80 -7.60 -7.43 -4.31
C ALA A 80 -8.63 -6.67 -3.47
N VAL A 81 -8.43 -5.36 -3.22
CA VAL A 81 -9.45 -4.50 -2.57
C VAL A 81 -10.72 -4.43 -3.42
N ASN A 82 -10.58 -4.19 -4.73
CA ASN A 82 -11.72 -4.15 -5.66
C ASN A 82 -12.48 -5.48 -5.73
N ALA A 83 -11.77 -6.60 -5.62
CA ALA A 83 -12.36 -7.93 -5.60
C ALA A 83 -13.02 -8.30 -4.25
N GLY A 84 -12.83 -7.48 -3.20
CA GLY A 84 -13.33 -7.75 -1.85
C GLY A 84 -12.52 -8.80 -1.08
N ALA A 85 -11.32 -9.14 -1.55
CA ALA A 85 -10.41 -10.06 -0.86
C ALA A 85 -9.52 -9.34 0.16
N VAL A 86 -9.51 -8.01 0.15
CA VAL A 86 -8.81 -7.13 1.09
C VAL A 86 -9.77 -6.03 1.52
N ASP A 87 -9.86 -5.78 2.82
CA ASP A 87 -10.69 -4.72 3.39
C ASP A 87 -9.99 -3.36 3.34
N ILE A 88 -8.69 -3.32 3.63
CA ILE A 88 -7.87 -2.10 3.64
C ILE A 88 -6.41 -2.44 3.33
N GLY A 89 -5.70 -1.51 2.67
CA GLY A 89 -4.26 -1.65 2.46
C GLY A 89 -3.57 -0.33 2.15
N GLY A 90 -2.23 -0.33 2.21
CA GLY A 90 -1.40 0.84 1.99
C GLY A 90 -0.72 0.87 0.63
N VAL A 91 -0.81 2.01 -0.06
CA VAL A 91 -0.26 2.20 -1.41
C VAL A 91 0.37 3.59 -1.56
N GLY A 92 1.14 3.80 -2.62
CA GLY A 92 1.60 5.14 -3.03
C GLY A 92 0.47 5.97 -3.64
N ASN A 93 0.81 7.15 -4.17
CA ASN A 93 -0.14 8.11 -4.76
C ASN A 93 -0.83 7.60 -6.05
N THR A 94 -0.13 6.89 -6.90
CA THR A 94 -0.61 6.54 -8.24
C THR A 94 -1.56 5.33 -8.31
N PRO A 95 -1.42 4.26 -7.49
CA PRO A 95 -2.32 3.12 -7.55
C PRO A 95 -3.82 3.48 -7.42
N PRO A 96 -4.25 4.39 -6.51
CA PRO A 96 -5.66 4.80 -6.44
C PRO A 96 -6.15 5.45 -7.74
N VAL A 97 -5.31 6.20 -8.42
CA VAL A 97 -5.62 6.83 -9.71
C VAL A 97 -5.88 5.78 -10.80
N PHE A 98 -5.05 4.74 -10.89
CA PHE A 98 -5.25 3.66 -11.86
C PHE A 98 -6.49 2.83 -11.55
N ALA A 99 -6.71 2.52 -10.27
CA ALA A 99 -7.90 1.79 -9.83
C ALA A 99 -9.18 2.58 -10.14
N ALA A 100 -9.25 3.86 -9.77
CA ALA A 100 -10.40 4.72 -10.06
C ALA A 100 -10.61 4.94 -11.57
N GLY A 101 -9.54 5.11 -12.33
CA GLY A 101 -9.57 5.19 -13.80
C GLY A 101 -10.11 3.93 -14.46
N SER A 102 -10.03 2.78 -13.80
CA SER A 102 -10.57 1.49 -14.20
C SER A 102 -11.92 1.15 -13.55
N ASP A 103 -12.56 2.10 -12.89
CA ASP A 103 -13.85 1.96 -12.19
C ASP A 103 -13.85 0.95 -11.04
N SER A 104 -12.71 0.77 -10.40
CA SER A 104 -12.56 -0.12 -9.26
C SER A 104 -13.30 0.41 -8.03
N LYS A 105 -13.84 -0.52 -7.24
CA LYS A 105 -14.55 -0.24 -5.99
C LYS A 105 -13.54 -0.03 -4.85
N ILE A 106 -13.05 1.19 -4.75
CA ILE A 106 -12.07 1.60 -3.74
C ILE A 106 -12.49 2.91 -3.07
N VAL A 107 -12.04 3.14 -1.84
CA VAL A 107 -12.19 4.42 -1.12
C VAL A 107 -10.89 4.75 -0.41
N VAL A 108 -10.36 5.93 -0.65
CA VAL A 108 -9.20 6.49 0.08
C VAL A 108 -9.69 6.99 1.43
N VAL A 109 -9.09 6.47 2.52
CA VAL A 109 -9.52 6.72 3.91
C VAL A 109 -8.43 7.33 4.78
N GLY A 110 -7.20 7.40 4.30
CA GLY A 110 -6.09 7.99 5.05
C GLY A 110 -4.94 8.36 4.14
N ALA A 111 -4.06 9.24 4.62
CA ALA A 111 -2.88 9.68 3.89
C ALA A 111 -1.64 9.82 4.79
N GLY A 112 -0.48 9.71 4.18
CA GLY A 112 0.80 10.08 4.77
C GLY A 112 1.64 10.85 3.75
N HIS A 113 2.40 11.84 4.21
CA HIS A 113 3.35 12.61 3.40
C HIS A 113 4.77 12.30 3.83
N GLY A 114 5.59 11.84 2.91
CA GLY A 114 6.99 11.47 3.13
C GLY A 114 7.93 12.07 2.09
N SER A 115 9.23 11.99 2.37
CA SER A 115 10.23 12.40 1.38
C SER A 115 10.15 11.51 0.13
N SER A 116 10.15 12.14 -1.03
CA SER A 116 10.21 11.47 -2.34
C SER A 116 11.65 11.23 -2.84
N ALA A 117 12.66 11.44 -2.00
CA ALA A 117 14.07 11.15 -2.33
C ALA A 117 14.33 9.65 -2.59
N GLY A 118 13.48 8.78 -2.02
CA GLY A 118 13.53 7.34 -2.24
C GLY A 118 12.91 6.87 -3.54
N GLU A 119 12.11 7.71 -4.21
CA GLU A 119 11.60 7.45 -5.56
C GLU A 119 12.61 8.00 -6.58
N ALA A 120 13.12 7.14 -7.45
CA ALA A 120 14.19 7.54 -8.36
C ALA A 120 14.14 6.82 -9.72
N VAL A 121 14.63 7.50 -10.75
CA VAL A 121 15.14 6.83 -11.94
C VAL A 121 16.62 6.55 -11.71
N VAL A 122 16.95 5.27 -11.69
CA VAL A 122 18.33 4.81 -11.53
C VAL A 122 18.87 4.28 -12.88
N VAL A 123 20.15 4.43 -13.07
CA VAL A 123 20.89 3.91 -14.24
C VAL A 123 22.09 3.09 -13.75
N PRO A 124 22.64 2.16 -14.54
CA PRO A 124 23.89 1.50 -14.20
C PRO A 124 24.98 2.52 -13.84
N LYS A 125 25.86 2.15 -12.90
CA LYS A 125 26.92 3.04 -12.40
C LYS A 125 27.75 3.66 -13.53
N ASP A 126 28.11 2.84 -14.52
CA ASP A 126 28.95 3.24 -15.64
C ASP A 126 28.13 3.71 -16.86
N SER A 127 26.83 3.93 -16.71
CA SER A 127 25.96 4.44 -17.77
C SER A 127 26.47 5.80 -18.30
N PRO A 128 26.47 6.03 -19.62
CA PRO A 128 26.79 7.33 -20.20
C PRO A 128 25.73 8.39 -19.95
N LEU A 129 24.52 8.00 -19.53
CA LEU A 129 23.38 8.91 -19.27
C LEU A 129 23.68 9.80 -18.07
N LYS A 130 23.74 11.11 -18.25
CA LYS A 130 24.03 12.08 -17.16
C LYS A 130 22.81 12.92 -16.79
N THR A 131 21.83 13.05 -17.68
CA THR A 131 20.61 13.85 -17.49
C THR A 131 19.39 13.08 -17.94
N PRO A 132 18.19 13.38 -17.36
CA PRO A 132 16.95 12.74 -17.79
C PRO A 132 16.59 12.94 -19.26
N SER A 133 17.02 14.03 -19.91
CA SER A 133 16.80 14.27 -21.35
C SER A 133 17.47 13.21 -22.25
N GLN A 134 18.53 12.56 -21.76
CA GLN A 134 19.21 11.48 -22.48
C GLN A 134 18.48 10.13 -22.42
N LEU A 135 17.33 10.06 -21.71
CA LEU A 135 16.45 8.89 -21.72
C LEU A 135 15.72 8.70 -23.06
N LYS A 136 15.77 9.68 -23.97
CA LYS A 136 15.18 9.55 -25.31
C LYS A 136 15.68 8.28 -26.02
N GLY A 137 14.74 7.45 -26.50
CA GLY A 137 15.01 6.18 -27.16
C GLY A 137 15.50 5.05 -26.24
N LYS A 138 15.58 5.26 -24.91
CA LYS A 138 16.05 4.25 -23.95
C LYS A 138 14.94 3.34 -23.49
N SER A 139 15.32 2.15 -23.02
CA SER A 139 14.42 1.19 -22.38
C SER A 139 14.41 1.40 -20.87
N ILE A 140 13.23 1.57 -20.30
CA ILE A 140 13.06 1.90 -18.88
C ILE A 140 12.11 0.89 -18.24
N ALA A 141 12.57 0.18 -17.20
CA ALA A 141 11.71 -0.67 -16.39
C ALA A 141 10.90 0.18 -15.41
N VAL A 142 9.64 -0.16 -15.21
CA VAL A 142 8.76 0.46 -14.22
C VAL A 142 7.56 -0.44 -13.95
N ALA A 143 7.04 -0.45 -12.71
CA ALA A 143 5.78 -1.11 -12.41
C ALA A 143 4.62 -0.20 -12.84
N GLN A 144 3.79 -0.68 -13.77
CA GLN A 144 2.66 0.09 -14.30
C GLN A 144 1.69 0.48 -13.17
N GLY A 145 1.26 1.73 -13.14
CA GLY A 145 0.31 2.25 -12.15
C GLY A 145 0.89 2.44 -10.73
N SER A 146 2.19 2.22 -10.53
CA SER A 146 2.87 2.53 -9.26
C SER A 146 3.25 4.00 -9.14
N SER A 147 3.63 4.46 -7.94
CA SER A 147 4.16 5.81 -7.74
C SER A 147 5.41 6.09 -8.60
N ALA A 148 6.27 5.07 -8.78
CA ALA A 148 7.41 5.19 -9.69
C ALA A 148 7.01 5.40 -11.16
N HIS A 149 5.81 4.99 -11.57
CA HIS A 149 5.30 5.27 -12.92
C HIS A 149 4.99 6.77 -13.06
N PHE A 150 4.34 7.39 -12.07
CA PHE A 150 4.12 8.83 -12.09
C PHE A 150 5.43 9.61 -11.97
N GLN A 151 6.33 9.19 -11.08
CA GLN A 151 7.65 9.79 -10.94
C GLN A 151 8.43 9.78 -12.27
N LEU A 152 8.38 8.67 -13.02
CA LEU A 152 8.99 8.61 -14.36
C LEU A 152 8.34 9.60 -15.34
N VAL A 153 6.99 9.63 -15.38
CA VAL A 153 6.24 10.57 -16.24
C VAL A 153 6.61 12.02 -15.91
N ALA A 154 6.64 12.37 -14.62
CA ALA A 154 7.03 13.71 -14.16
C ALA A 154 8.51 14.04 -14.53
N SER A 155 9.41 13.09 -14.37
CA SER A 155 10.82 13.25 -14.75
C SER A 155 11.02 13.45 -16.25
N LEU A 156 10.31 12.69 -17.09
CA LEU A 156 10.33 12.85 -18.53
C LEU A 156 9.78 14.21 -18.93
N LYS A 157 8.63 14.62 -18.38
CA LYS A 157 8.02 15.93 -18.64
C LYS A 157 8.97 17.08 -18.26
N ALA A 158 9.62 17.02 -17.11
CA ALA A 158 10.59 18.02 -16.66
C ALA A 158 11.83 18.08 -17.59
N ALA A 159 12.14 16.98 -18.26
CA ALA A 159 13.24 16.91 -19.24
C ALA A 159 12.81 17.25 -20.68
N GLY A 160 11.57 17.71 -20.90
CA GLY A 160 11.03 18.00 -22.23
C GLY A 160 10.72 16.75 -23.07
N LEU A 161 10.55 15.59 -22.41
CA LEU A 161 10.22 14.31 -23.04
C LEU A 161 8.80 13.88 -22.70
N THR A 162 8.30 12.95 -23.48
CA THR A 162 7.02 12.25 -23.26
C THR A 162 7.26 10.75 -23.11
N VAL A 163 6.23 10.00 -22.68
CA VAL A 163 6.31 8.54 -22.61
C VAL A 163 6.55 7.88 -23.97
N SER A 164 6.16 8.52 -25.06
CA SER A 164 6.42 8.04 -26.43
C SER A 164 7.89 8.19 -26.88
N ASP A 165 8.66 9.02 -26.20
CA ASP A 165 10.10 9.19 -26.48
C ASP A 165 10.97 8.06 -25.90
N VAL A 166 10.38 7.17 -25.09
CA VAL A 166 11.08 6.07 -24.40
C VAL A 166 10.42 4.73 -24.65
N ARG A 167 11.10 3.63 -24.37
CA ARG A 167 10.53 2.28 -24.43
C ARG A 167 10.26 1.77 -23.01
N LEU A 168 9.01 1.88 -22.55
CA LEU A 168 8.61 1.37 -21.25
C LEU A 168 8.58 -0.16 -21.23
N LYS A 169 9.14 -0.75 -20.19
CA LYS A 169 9.08 -2.17 -19.84
C LYS A 169 8.34 -2.31 -18.53
N TYR A 170 7.07 -2.69 -18.60
CA TYR A 170 6.24 -2.90 -17.44
C TYR A 170 6.62 -4.20 -16.75
N LEU A 171 7.34 -4.07 -15.63
CA LEU A 171 7.87 -5.17 -14.83
C LEU A 171 7.59 -4.91 -13.35
N GLN A 172 7.23 -5.95 -12.60
CA GLN A 172 7.18 -5.88 -11.15
C GLN A 172 8.58 -5.69 -10.56
N PRO A 173 8.73 -5.13 -9.34
CA PRO A 173 10.03 -4.72 -8.81
C PRO A 173 11.10 -5.79 -8.83
N ALA A 174 10.79 -7.05 -8.49
CA ALA A 174 11.77 -8.14 -8.48
C ALA A 174 12.26 -8.49 -9.90
N ASP A 175 11.35 -8.53 -10.89
CA ASP A 175 11.69 -8.78 -12.28
C ASP A 175 12.46 -7.61 -12.90
N ALA A 176 12.06 -6.38 -12.52
CA ALA A 176 12.76 -5.17 -12.94
C ALA A 176 14.18 -5.13 -12.38
N LEU A 177 14.41 -5.49 -11.11
CA LEU A 177 15.73 -5.64 -10.51
C LEU A 177 16.58 -6.65 -11.30
N ALA A 178 16.02 -7.80 -11.64
CA ALA A 178 16.71 -8.84 -12.40
C ALA A 178 17.05 -8.37 -13.83
N ALA A 179 16.12 -7.66 -14.49
CA ALA A 179 16.34 -7.10 -15.83
C ALA A 179 17.40 -6.00 -15.82
N PHE A 180 17.35 -5.09 -14.84
CA PHE A 180 18.30 -4.01 -14.65
C PHE A 180 19.71 -4.54 -14.37
N SER A 181 19.85 -5.49 -13.43
CA SER A 181 21.14 -6.08 -13.06
C SER A 181 21.81 -6.85 -14.20
N ARG A 182 21.02 -7.35 -15.17
CA ARG A 182 21.53 -8.02 -16.38
C ARG A 182 21.72 -7.09 -17.58
N GLY A 183 21.54 -5.77 -17.41
CA GLY A 183 21.65 -4.81 -18.50
C GLY A 183 20.60 -4.95 -19.60
N LYS A 184 19.42 -5.52 -19.29
CA LYS A 184 18.31 -5.69 -20.25
C LYS A 184 17.46 -4.44 -20.40
N VAL A 185 17.64 -3.46 -19.52
CA VAL A 185 17.05 -2.13 -19.57
C VAL A 185 18.13 -1.08 -19.29
N ASP A 186 17.99 0.10 -19.89
CA ASP A 186 18.95 1.20 -19.76
C ASP A 186 18.77 1.98 -18.44
N ALA A 187 17.54 1.97 -17.90
CA ALA A 187 17.16 2.64 -16.65
C ALA A 187 16.03 1.90 -15.95
N TRP A 188 15.83 2.23 -14.68
CA TRP A 188 14.76 1.70 -13.86
C TRP A 188 14.16 2.80 -12.99
N SER A 189 12.84 3.02 -13.09
CA SER A 189 12.09 3.87 -12.17
C SER A 189 11.53 3.04 -11.05
N ILE A 190 11.90 3.39 -9.79
CA ILE A 190 11.65 2.55 -8.61
C ILE A 190 11.63 3.38 -7.33
N TRP A 191 11.24 2.76 -6.23
CA TRP A 191 11.18 3.33 -4.88
C TRP A 191 11.98 2.49 -3.87
N ASP A 192 12.24 3.06 -2.69
CA ASP A 192 12.87 2.34 -1.59
C ASP A 192 12.02 1.13 -1.10
N PRO A 193 12.65 0.02 -0.69
CA PRO A 193 14.09 -0.14 -0.45
C PRO A 193 14.93 -0.50 -1.69
N TYR A 194 14.31 -0.70 -2.85
CA TYR A 194 15.04 -1.09 -4.07
C TYR A 194 16.03 -0.02 -4.52
N THR A 195 15.67 1.27 -4.40
CA THR A 195 16.60 2.37 -4.70
C THR A 195 17.85 2.26 -3.83
N SER A 196 17.70 2.16 -2.51
CA SER A 196 18.83 1.96 -1.59
C SER A 196 19.60 0.67 -1.88
N GLN A 197 18.91 -0.41 -2.23
CA GLN A 197 19.53 -1.70 -2.54
C GLN A 197 20.52 -1.60 -3.71
N VAL A 198 20.10 -1.02 -4.83
CA VAL A 198 20.98 -0.94 -6.02
C VAL A 198 22.09 0.10 -5.85
N LEU A 199 21.84 1.18 -5.12
CA LEU A 199 22.84 2.21 -4.81
C LEU A 199 23.93 1.67 -3.87
N ARG A 200 23.54 1.03 -2.77
CA ARG A 200 24.45 0.44 -1.81
C ARG A 200 25.21 -0.76 -2.37
N GLY A 201 24.57 -1.51 -3.26
CA GLY A 201 25.26 -2.57 -4.03
C GLY A 201 26.31 -2.08 -5.00
N GLY A 202 26.46 -0.76 -5.18
CA GLY A 202 27.49 -0.14 -6.01
C GLY A 202 27.31 -0.32 -7.52
N ASN A 203 26.18 -0.86 -7.96
CA ASN A 203 25.90 -1.19 -9.36
C ASN A 203 25.07 -0.12 -10.09
N ALA A 204 24.59 0.87 -9.37
CA ALA A 204 23.70 1.91 -9.89
C ALA A 204 24.08 3.30 -9.36
N ARG A 205 23.54 4.30 -10.01
CA ARG A 205 23.49 5.68 -9.53
C ARG A 205 22.15 6.30 -9.88
N VAL A 206 21.76 7.30 -9.10
CA VAL A 206 20.56 8.10 -9.38
C VAL A 206 20.79 8.97 -10.62
N LEU A 207 19.82 8.98 -11.53
CA LEU A 207 19.74 9.93 -12.64
C LEU A 207 18.85 11.13 -12.23
N THR A 208 17.73 10.89 -11.56
CA THR A 208 16.82 11.89 -10.99
C THR A 208 16.00 11.26 -9.86
N THR A 209 15.58 12.07 -8.88
CA THR A 209 14.68 11.67 -7.80
C THR A 209 13.27 12.23 -8.01
N GLY A 210 12.34 11.83 -7.15
CA GLY A 210 10.99 12.40 -7.11
C GLY A 210 10.91 13.77 -6.43
N GLU A 211 12.00 14.24 -5.79
CA GLU A 211 12.00 15.50 -5.07
C GLU A 211 11.66 16.68 -5.98
N GLY A 212 10.66 17.48 -5.59
CA GLY A 212 10.14 18.59 -6.39
C GLY A 212 9.36 18.19 -7.64
N LEU A 213 9.23 16.89 -7.93
CA LEU A 213 8.51 16.38 -9.10
C LEU A 213 7.21 15.66 -8.75
N VAL A 214 7.14 15.02 -7.57
CA VAL A 214 5.97 14.30 -7.09
C VAL A 214 5.54 14.80 -5.72
N ASN A 215 4.31 14.52 -5.34
CA ASN A 215 3.69 15.04 -4.12
C ASN A 215 4.11 14.35 -2.82
N GLY A 216 4.86 13.24 -2.88
CA GLY A 216 5.29 12.49 -1.70
C GLY A 216 4.16 11.82 -0.89
N LEU A 217 2.92 11.82 -1.42
CA LEU A 217 1.78 11.23 -0.74
C LEU A 217 1.74 9.71 -0.88
N SER A 218 1.17 9.09 0.13
CA SER A 218 0.77 7.68 0.15
C SER A 218 -0.59 7.58 0.83
N PHE A 219 -1.35 6.54 0.52
CA PHE A 219 -2.73 6.43 0.97
C PHE A 219 -3.02 5.07 1.62
N GLN A 220 -3.97 5.08 2.55
CA GLN A 220 -4.70 3.91 2.98
C GLN A 220 -6.00 3.88 2.18
N VAL A 221 -6.27 2.71 1.58
CA VAL A 221 -7.39 2.51 0.67
C VAL A 221 -8.20 1.31 1.14
N ALA A 222 -9.49 1.52 1.35
CA ALA A 222 -10.41 0.50 1.84
C ALA A 222 -11.44 0.09 0.77
N SER A 223 -12.04 -1.08 0.96
CA SER A 223 -13.19 -1.51 0.17
C SER A 223 -14.48 -0.82 0.64
N PRO A 224 -15.38 -0.40 -0.26
CA PRO A 224 -16.66 0.16 0.14
C PRO A 224 -17.51 -0.81 0.97
N ALA A 225 -17.31 -2.12 0.82
CA ALA A 225 -18.03 -3.14 1.59
C ALA A 225 -17.60 -3.12 3.06
N ALA A 226 -16.28 -3.08 3.33
CA ALA A 226 -15.75 -2.98 4.69
C ALA A 226 -16.20 -1.66 5.38
N LEU A 227 -16.28 -0.56 4.64
CA LEU A 227 -16.72 0.72 5.19
C LEU A 227 -18.22 0.80 5.50
N LYS A 228 -19.04 -0.06 4.88
CA LYS A 228 -20.49 -0.19 5.17
C LYS A 228 -20.78 -1.11 6.34
N ASP A 229 -19.89 -2.05 6.63
CA ASP A 229 -19.95 -2.88 7.82
C ASP A 229 -19.49 -2.05 9.03
N ALA A 230 -20.39 -1.86 10.01
CA ALA A 230 -20.12 -0.99 11.15
C ALA A 230 -18.91 -1.44 11.97
N TRP A 231 -18.75 -2.76 12.16
CA TRP A 231 -17.65 -3.33 12.95
C TRP A 231 -16.33 -3.27 12.22
N LYS A 232 -16.33 -3.60 10.91
CA LYS A 232 -15.11 -3.45 10.09
C LYS A 232 -14.69 -1.97 9.95
N SER A 233 -15.66 -1.07 9.81
CA SER A 233 -15.38 0.37 9.75
C SER A 233 -14.75 0.91 11.05
N GLU A 234 -15.20 0.42 12.21
CA GLU A 234 -14.60 0.75 13.51
C GLU A 234 -13.19 0.15 13.63
N ALA A 235 -13.00 -1.09 13.18
CA ALA A 235 -11.68 -1.73 13.16
C ALA A 235 -10.69 -1.02 12.21
N ILE A 236 -11.18 -0.52 11.07
CA ILE A 236 -10.37 0.31 10.14
C ILE A 236 -9.94 1.60 10.82
N ASP A 237 -10.83 2.26 11.54
CA ASP A 237 -10.54 3.49 12.27
C ASP A 237 -9.45 3.29 13.33
N ASP A 238 -9.57 2.24 14.15
CA ASP A 238 -8.56 1.86 15.14
C ASP A 238 -7.21 1.48 14.46
N LEU A 239 -7.24 0.72 13.36
CA LEU A 239 -6.03 0.38 12.61
C LEU A 239 -5.31 1.61 12.07
N LEU A 240 -6.05 2.60 11.55
CA LEU A 240 -5.48 3.86 11.07
C LEU A 240 -4.79 4.62 12.21
N ASP A 241 -5.38 4.67 13.40
CA ASP A 241 -4.77 5.30 14.57
C ASP A 241 -3.52 4.56 15.03
N ARG A 242 -3.52 3.22 15.03
CA ARG A 242 -2.34 2.40 15.33
C ARG A 242 -1.21 2.63 14.32
N LEU A 243 -1.55 2.71 13.03
CA LEU A 243 -0.57 3.02 11.98
C LEU A 243 0.07 4.41 12.18
N ARG A 244 -0.69 5.41 12.63
CA ARG A 244 -0.18 6.75 12.96
C ARG A 244 0.85 6.69 14.10
N ARG A 245 0.55 5.96 15.19
CA ARG A 245 1.47 5.78 16.32
C ARG A 245 2.70 4.96 15.92
N ALA A 246 2.51 3.90 15.13
CA ALA A 246 3.62 3.11 14.61
C ALA A 246 4.55 3.95 13.72
N GLN A 247 4.02 4.84 12.89
CA GLN A 247 4.82 5.75 12.06
C GLN A 247 5.62 6.74 12.92
N ASP A 248 5.05 7.22 14.02
CA ASP A 248 5.76 8.05 14.99
C ASP A 248 6.89 7.29 15.68
N TRP A 249 6.64 6.02 16.02
CA TRP A 249 7.66 5.15 16.58
C TRP A 249 8.83 4.93 15.61
N VAL A 250 8.56 4.69 14.31
CA VAL A 250 9.62 4.54 13.29
C VAL A 250 10.50 5.77 13.22
N PHE A 251 9.93 6.97 13.22
CA PHE A 251 10.72 8.21 13.18
C PHE A 251 11.62 8.35 14.40
N LYS A 252 11.12 7.99 15.58
CA LYS A 252 11.89 8.08 16.85
C LYS A 252 12.92 6.96 17.00
N HIS A 253 12.73 5.81 16.31
CA HIS A 253 13.55 4.62 16.46
C HIS A 253 14.04 4.04 15.11
N PRO A 254 14.68 4.87 14.24
CA PRO A 254 15.02 4.47 12.89
C PRO A 254 15.95 3.26 12.80
N GLU A 255 16.90 3.14 13.73
CA GLU A 255 17.85 2.03 13.78
C GLU A 255 17.15 0.72 14.23
N ALA A 256 16.21 0.81 15.19
CA ALA A 256 15.44 -0.34 15.65
C ALA A 256 14.53 -0.83 14.52
N TRP A 257 13.84 0.09 13.85
CA TRP A 257 13.02 -0.24 12.69
C TRP A 257 13.85 -0.84 11.56
N ALA A 258 15.00 -0.25 11.22
CA ALA A 258 15.86 -0.77 10.16
C ALA A 258 16.31 -2.22 10.41
N LYS A 259 16.55 -2.62 11.68
CA LYS A 259 16.87 -4.01 12.03
C LYS A 259 15.71 -4.96 11.75
N VAL A 260 14.49 -4.58 12.14
CA VAL A 260 13.29 -5.37 11.86
C VAL A 260 13.07 -5.46 10.36
N TRP A 261 13.13 -4.33 9.67
CA TRP A 261 12.89 -4.25 8.23
C TRP A 261 13.90 -5.05 7.41
N ALA A 262 15.17 -5.00 7.79
CA ALA A 262 16.23 -5.83 7.20
C ALA A 262 15.89 -7.33 7.30
N LYS A 263 15.45 -7.78 8.47
CA LYS A 263 15.04 -9.18 8.69
C LYS A 263 13.83 -9.56 7.84
N GLU A 264 12.78 -8.74 7.83
CA GLU A 264 11.54 -8.99 7.10
C GLU A 264 11.74 -8.98 5.58
N THR A 265 12.58 -8.08 5.07
CA THR A 265 12.85 -7.95 3.63
C THR A 265 13.96 -8.88 3.13
N GLY A 266 14.83 -9.35 4.02
CA GLY A 266 16.04 -10.09 3.67
C GLY A 266 17.16 -9.19 3.13
N LEU A 267 17.09 -7.87 3.38
CA LEU A 267 18.08 -6.89 2.95
C LEU A 267 19.19 -6.72 4.00
N PRO A 268 20.41 -6.32 3.60
CA PRO A 268 21.42 -5.86 4.52
C PRO A 268 20.93 -4.71 5.39
N TYR A 269 21.38 -4.65 6.65
CA TYR A 269 20.97 -3.63 7.61
C TYR A 269 21.25 -2.20 7.12
N ASP A 270 22.40 -1.97 6.52
CA ASP A 270 22.81 -0.65 5.99
C ASP A 270 21.91 -0.18 4.84
N VAL A 271 21.43 -1.11 3.99
CA VAL A 271 20.43 -0.83 2.94
C VAL A 271 19.09 -0.44 3.57
N ALA A 272 18.62 -1.21 4.55
CA ALA A 272 17.37 -0.92 5.24
C ALA A 272 17.44 0.43 5.97
N LEU A 273 18.54 0.72 6.68
CA LEU A 273 18.72 1.98 7.39
C LEU A 273 18.79 3.19 6.43
N ASP A 274 19.46 3.04 5.30
CA ASP A 274 19.50 4.07 4.23
C ASP A 274 18.08 4.37 3.73
N ALA A 275 17.29 3.35 3.41
CA ALA A 275 15.91 3.49 2.95
C ALA A 275 14.98 4.10 4.04
N VAL A 276 15.15 3.74 5.30
CA VAL A 276 14.42 4.34 6.43
C VAL A 276 14.71 5.83 6.51
N LYS A 277 15.97 6.22 6.52
CA LYS A 277 16.38 7.63 6.66
C LYS A 277 16.06 8.47 5.43
N ARG A 278 16.05 7.88 4.24
CA ARG A 278 15.77 8.56 2.97
C ARG A 278 14.29 8.83 2.77
N SER A 279 13.42 7.88 3.11
CA SER A 279 12.00 7.97 2.77
C SER A 279 11.05 7.43 3.85
N TYR A 280 11.17 6.19 4.26
CA TYR A 280 10.14 5.52 5.09
C TYR A 280 9.94 6.14 6.46
N GLY A 281 11.03 6.50 7.14
CA GLY A 281 10.98 7.12 8.48
C GLY A 281 10.59 8.60 8.44
N THR A 282 10.58 9.22 7.27
CA THR A 282 10.27 10.65 7.12
C THR A 282 8.76 10.92 7.07
N ARG A 283 7.94 9.89 6.95
CA ARG A 283 6.49 10.01 6.72
C ARG A 283 5.77 10.62 7.93
N VAL A 284 4.86 11.54 7.62
CA VAL A 284 3.94 12.16 8.58
C VAL A 284 2.52 11.77 8.18
N PRO A 285 1.71 11.23 9.10
CA PRO A 285 0.27 11.10 8.85
C PRO A 285 -0.35 12.47 8.60
N VAL A 286 -1.15 12.58 7.54
CA VAL A 286 -1.79 13.84 7.13
C VAL A 286 -3.25 13.62 6.75
N ALA A 287 -4.05 14.67 6.74
CA ALA A 287 -5.42 14.62 6.28
C ALA A 287 -5.51 14.37 4.77
N VAL A 288 -6.53 13.65 4.33
CA VAL A 288 -6.96 13.64 2.92
C VAL A 288 -7.80 14.89 2.71
N ASP A 289 -7.13 16.02 2.56
CA ASP A 289 -7.75 17.34 2.42
C ASP A 289 -7.89 17.76 0.94
N ALA A 290 -8.42 18.98 0.74
CA ALA A 290 -8.60 19.51 -0.60
C ALA A 290 -7.29 19.61 -1.40
N ALA A 291 -6.15 19.85 -0.75
CA ALA A 291 -4.86 19.94 -1.42
C ALA A 291 -4.38 18.55 -1.87
N ALA A 292 -4.53 17.51 -1.03
CA ALA A 292 -4.25 16.13 -1.41
C ALA A 292 -5.13 15.70 -2.59
N ILE A 293 -6.44 15.95 -2.51
CA ILE A 293 -7.41 15.61 -3.57
C ILE A 293 -7.06 16.32 -4.88
N ALA A 294 -6.74 17.62 -4.83
CA ALA A 294 -6.37 18.39 -6.02
C ALA A 294 -5.06 17.87 -6.65
N SER A 295 -4.09 17.48 -5.82
CA SER A 295 -2.83 16.90 -6.28
C SER A 295 -3.06 15.55 -6.97
N GLU A 296 -3.89 14.68 -6.40
CA GLU A 296 -4.24 13.38 -7.01
C GLU A 296 -5.07 13.56 -8.30
N GLN A 297 -5.95 14.58 -8.36
CA GLN A 297 -6.65 14.92 -9.60
C GLN A 297 -5.68 15.31 -10.72
N GLN A 298 -4.61 16.06 -10.42
CA GLN A 298 -3.59 16.39 -11.40
C GLN A 298 -2.86 15.15 -11.92
N ILE A 299 -2.59 14.16 -11.05
CA ILE A 299 -2.02 12.86 -11.46
C ILE A 299 -3.02 12.13 -12.39
N ALA A 300 -4.29 12.08 -12.02
CA ALA A 300 -5.36 11.45 -12.80
C ALA A 300 -5.48 12.08 -14.19
N ASP A 301 -5.52 13.42 -14.25
CA ASP A 301 -5.59 14.15 -15.51
C ASP A 301 -4.37 13.91 -16.39
N THR A 302 -3.17 13.86 -15.79
CA THR A 302 -1.94 13.54 -16.51
C THR A 302 -2.00 12.16 -17.16
N PHE A 303 -2.42 11.13 -16.43
CA PHE A 303 -2.53 9.78 -16.99
C PHE A 303 -3.67 9.64 -18.01
N ALA A 304 -4.77 10.38 -17.83
CA ALA A 304 -5.86 10.44 -18.82
C ALA A 304 -5.42 11.12 -20.13
N ASP A 305 -4.69 12.23 -20.05
CA ASP A 305 -4.12 12.93 -21.21
C ASP A 305 -3.16 12.04 -22.00
N LEU A 306 -2.35 11.26 -21.29
CA LEU A 306 -1.44 10.28 -21.86
C LEU A 306 -2.12 8.99 -22.34
N LYS A 307 -3.46 8.86 -22.13
CA LYS A 307 -4.25 7.65 -22.45
C LYS A 307 -3.71 6.38 -21.78
N LEU A 308 -3.16 6.55 -20.58
CA LEU A 308 -2.61 5.46 -19.75
C LEU A 308 -3.63 4.93 -18.74
N ILE A 309 -4.75 5.63 -18.56
CA ILE A 309 -5.96 5.14 -17.87
C ILE A 309 -7.16 5.21 -18.82
N PRO A 310 -8.15 4.30 -18.66
CA PRO A 310 -9.26 4.18 -19.63
C PRO A 310 -10.20 5.38 -19.68
N ARG A 311 -10.39 6.08 -18.54
CA ARG A 311 -11.35 7.19 -18.44
C ARG A 311 -10.87 8.30 -17.52
N ARG A 312 -11.42 9.50 -17.70
CA ARG A 312 -11.35 10.58 -16.72
C ARG A 312 -12.37 10.34 -15.61
N PHE A 313 -12.06 10.80 -14.44
CA PHE A 313 -12.93 10.71 -13.26
C PHE A 313 -12.63 11.88 -12.31
N VAL A 314 -13.48 12.07 -11.31
CA VAL A 314 -13.30 13.05 -10.25
C VAL A 314 -12.75 12.32 -9.02
N PHE A 315 -11.52 12.64 -8.58
CA PHE A 315 -10.86 11.89 -7.51
C PHE A 315 -11.60 12.01 -6.16
N THR A 316 -12.29 13.13 -5.92
CA THR A 316 -13.12 13.33 -4.71
C THR A 316 -14.17 12.24 -4.52
N ASP A 317 -14.70 11.66 -5.60
CA ASP A 317 -15.72 10.61 -5.53
C ASP A 317 -15.21 9.29 -4.91
N TYR A 318 -13.88 9.18 -4.78
CA TYR A 318 -13.18 8.02 -4.22
C TYR A 318 -12.58 8.29 -2.82
N VAL A 319 -13.03 9.34 -2.13
CA VAL A 319 -12.45 9.76 -0.84
C VAL A 319 -13.51 9.78 0.25
N ASP A 320 -13.16 9.24 1.41
CA ASP A 320 -13.94 9.35 2.64
C ASP A 320 -13.11 10.06 3.72
N THR A 321 -13.45 11.29 4.01
CA THR A 321 -12.71 12.15 4.94
C THR A 321 -13.08 11.98 6.41
N ARG A 322 -14.05 11.10 6.75
CA ARG A 322 -14.49 10.89 8.14
C ARG A 322 -13.38 10.41 9.08
N PHE A 323 -12.30 9.85 8.52
CA PHE A 323 -11.13 9.36 9.26
C PHE A 323 -10.01 10.39 9.42
N ASN A 324 -10.19 11.62 8.93
CA ASN A 324 -9.14 12.65 8.97
C ASN A 324 -8.81 13.10 10.40
N ARG A 325 -9.79 13.14 11.32
CA ARG A 325 -9.61 13.63 12.70
C ARG A 325 -8.72 14.89 12.76
N ASP A 326 -7.95 15.05 13.84
CA ASP A 326 -7.05 16.19 14.08
C ASP A 326 -5.69 16.00 13.39
N LEU A 327 -5.67 15.64 12.10
CA LEU A 327 -4.46 15.46 11.35
C LEU A 327 -3.94 16.79 10.76
N PRO A 328 -2.60 16.95 10.63
CA PRO A 328 -2.03 18.07 9.91
C PRO A 328 -2.47 18.07 8.44
N ALA A 329 -2.43 19.23 7.80
CA ALA A 329 -2.71 19.36 6.38
C ALA A 329 -1.77 18.47 5.54
N SER A 330 -2.23 18.03 4.38
CA SER A 330 -1.44 17.21 3.45
C SER A 330 -0.16 17.88 2.95
N THR A 331 -0.11 19.22 3.03
CA THR A 331 1.07 20.04 2.72
C THR A 331 2.09 20.12 3.86
N ALA A 332 1.82 19.54 5.02
CA ALA A 332 2.79 19.48 6.12
C ALA A 332 4.10 18.83 5.64
N ALA A 333 5.22 19.47 5.94
CA ALA A 333 6.52 18.96 5.49
C ALA A 333 6.81 17.57 6.05
N PRO A 334 7.39 16.65 5.24
CA PRO A 334 7.92 15.39 5.73
C PRO A 334 8.93 15.63 6.87
N ARG A 335 9.02 14.68 7.78
CA ARG A 335 10.08 14.66 8.79
C ARG A 335 11.45 14.48 8.12
N SER A 336 12.51 14.95 8.77
CA SER A 336 13.88 14.76 8.29
C SER A 336 14.77 14.25 9.41
N TYR A 337 15.63 13.30 9.07
CA TYR A 337 16.79 12.97 9.91
C TYR A 337 17.89 13.97 9.57
N GLY A 338 18.41 14.69 10.57
CA GLY A 338 19.48 15.64 10.36
C GLY A 338 20.61 15.03 9.51
N LYS A 339 21.26 15.81 8.67
CA LYS A 339 22.45 15.36 7.96
C LYS A 339 23.41 14.83 9.04
N ALA A 340 23.80 13.55 8.95
CA ALA A 340 24.87 13.04 9.78
C ALA A 340 26.05 14.02 9.59
N SER A 341 26.51 14.61 10.68
CA SER A 341 27.75 15.40 10.66
C SER A 341 28.81 14.52 10.05
N SER A 342 29.23 14.90 8.86
CA SER A 342 30.32 14.31 8.09
C SER A 342 31.62 14.28 8.87
#